data_ea36081eaa85cc942ff1eca537381d82
#
_entry.id   ea36081eaa85cc942ff1eca537381d82
#
_cell.length_a   1.000
_cell.length_b   1.000
_cell.length_c   1.000
_cell.angle_alpha   90.00
_cell.angle_beta   90.00
_cell.angle_gamma   90.00
#
_symmetry.space_group_name_H-M   'P 1'
#
loop_
_entity.id
_entity.type
_entity.pdbx_description
1 polymer ?
#
loop_
_entity_poly.entity_id
_entity_poly.type
_entity_poly.pdbx_seq_one_letter_code
_entity_poly.pdbx_strand_id
1 'polypeptide(L)'
;MFNTLKKTSLAILVASIAFVQISCKDDDPEADKMGNWYRKDLPSFGGSARTRSVSFSIGEIGYIGTGYTNETVPRVKDFWAYNAANKIWSQVAPFPGSGRADATAFVLDGKAYVGTGYDDVRTVDNGYKKDFYQFDPAANKWKAIADFPTTRQYATSFVANNKAYVGLGYNGSNYFQDFYEYNPATDKWTEIATFIGGKRAGATSFSIAGKAYVGFGRSNSGLATNDLYSFDAAQGGWTRIQFPNDDVKEKFGSRTNALALVMAEKAYIIGGDGKSDVWEFVPGTNSFTEMAPFVGQRGYAAGFTVGNVGYFGTGSSSGTGGLDDFWAFDPNNAANDDDNQ
;
A
#
# COMPACT_ATOMS: atom_id res chain seq x y z
N MET A 1 -13.29 -18.62 103.22
CA MET A 1 -13.25 -17.40 102.39
C MET A 1 -12.35 -17.68 101.17
N PHE A 2 -12.93 -18.19 100.14
CA PHE A 2 -12.16 -18.49 98.89
C PHE A 2 -12.71 -17.66 97.77
N ASN A 3 -11.85 -16.81 97.20
CA ASN A 3 -12.14 -15.99 95.99
C ASN A 3 -11.73 -16.76 94.74
N THR A 4 -12.69 -17.07 93.92
CA THR A 4 -12.52 -17.70 92.63
C THR A 4 -12.29 -16.63 91.55
N LEU A 5 -11.09 -16.63 90.95
CA LEU A 5 -10.77 -15.81 89.78
C LEU A 5 -11.34 -16.50 88.52
N LYS A 6 -12.22 -15.81 87.83
CA LYS A 6 -12.68 -16.17 86.46
C LYS A 6 -11.64 -15.75 85.45
N LYS A 7 -11.13 -16.72 84.70
CA LYS A 7 -10.29 -16.47 83.50
C LYS A 7 -11.22 -16.20 82.33
N THR A 8 -11.17 -14.98 81.78
CA THR A 8 -11.81 -14.64 80.56
C THR A 8 -10.80 -14.86 79.41
N SER A 9 -11.13 -15.83 78.54
CA SER A 9 -10.35 -16.06 77.27
C SER A 9 -10.76 -15.07 76.24
N LEU A 10 -9.80 -14.25 75.76
CA LEU A 10 -9.95 -13.32 74.62
C LEU A 10 -9.64 -14.08 73.36
N ALA A 11 -10.67 -14.33 72.55
CA ALA A 11 -10.52 -14.90 71.21
C ALA A 11 -10.16 -13.78 70.25
N ILE A 12 -8.93 -13.81 69.71
CA ILE A 12 -8.48 -12.91 68.67
C ILE A 12 -8.99 -13.47 67.35
N LEU A 13 -9.95 -12.76 66.72
CA LEU A 13 -10.44 -13.05 65.37
C LEU A 13 -9.46 -12.44 64.38
N VAL A 14 -8.63 -13.27 63.70
CA VAL A 14 -7.76 -12.82 62.58
C VAL A 14 -8.63 -12.74 61.33
N ALA A 15 -9.03 -11.55 60.96
CA ALA A 15 -9.66 -11.29 59.67
C ALA A 15 -8.59 -11.31 58.53
N SER A 16 -8.59 -12.37 57.74
CA SER A 16 -7.79 -12.45 56.50
C SER A 16 -8.38 -11.51 55.45
N ILE A 17 -7.76 -10.36 55.27
CA ILE A 17 -8.06 -9.48 54.14
C ILE A 17 -7.43 -10.12 52.88
N ALA A 18 -8.25 -10.76 52.06
CA ALA A 18 -7.85 -11.18 50.73
C ALA A 18 -7.71 -9.91 49.86
N PHE A 19 -6.48 -9.53 49.58
CA PHE A 19 -6.20 -8.55 48.50
C PHE A 19 -6.56 -9.23 47.19
N VAL A 20 -7.72 -8.89 46.63
CA VAL A 20 -8.01 -9.12 45.22
C VAL A 20 -7.15 -8.12 44.45
N GLN A 21 -6.05 -8.59 43.88
CA GLN A 21 -5.35 -7.82 42.86
C GLN A 21 -6.27 -7.76 41.63
N ILE A 22 -6.99 -6.67 41.51
CA ILE A 22 -7.58 -6.28 40.25
C ILE A 22 -6.38 -5.88 39.37
N SER A 23 -5.93 -6.81 38.54
CA SER A 23 -5.08 -6.47 37.40
C SER A 23 -5.93 -5.53 36.51
N CYS A 24 -5.67 -4.24 36.59
CA CYS A 24 -6.07 -3.35 35.49
C CYS A 24 -5.36 -3.90 34.26
N LYS A 25 -6.08 -4.58 33.36
CA LYS A 25 -5.70 -4.61 31.98
C LYS A 25 -5.67 -3.12 31.59
N ASP A 26 -4.52 -2.60 31.27
CA ASP A 26 -4.44 -1.34 30.55
C ASP A 26 -5.31 -1.57 29.30
N ASP A 27 -6.44 -0.87 29.24
CA ASP A 27 -7.27 -0.83 28.04
C ASP A 27 -6.45 -0.09 26.99
N ASP A 28 -5.60 -0.83 26.27
CA ASP A 28 -4.95 -0.34 25.07
C ASP A 28 -6.05 -0.20 24.00
N PRO A 29 -6.45 1.03 23.65
CA PRO A 29 -7.52 1.22 22.67
C PRO A 29 -7.17 0.68 21.28
N GLU A 30 -5.93 0.26 21.04
CA GLU A 30 -5.50 -0.39 19.82
C GLU A 30 -5.64 -1.92 19.84
N ALA A 31 -5.68 -2.54 21.01
CA ALA A 31 -5.80 -4.00 21.18
C ALA A 31 -7.12 -4.58 20.65
N ASP A 32 -8.17 -3.77 20.52
CA ASP A 32 -9.48 -4.18 20.01
C ASP A 32 -9.68 -3.85 18.50
N LYS A 33 -8.71 -3.18 17.86
CA LYS A 33 -8.83 -2.88 16.43
C LYS A 33 -8.65 -4.15 15.60
N MET A 34 -9.46 -4.29 14.56
CA MET A 34 -9.31 -5.35 13.56
C MET A 34 -8.10 -5.06 12.67
N GLY A 35 -7.51 -6.14 12.16
CA GLY A 35 -6.34 -6.10 11.28
C GLY A 35 -5.10 -6.63 11.98
N ASN A 36 -4.68 -7.84 11.63
CA ASN A 36 -3.48 -8.46 12.18
C ASN A 36 -2.33 -8.37 11.19
N TRP A 37 -1.22 -7.80 11.64
CA TRP A 37 0.05 -7.79 10.92
C TRP A 37 0.93 -8.90 11.45
N TYR A 38 1.47 -9.73 10.56
CA TYR A 38 2.37 -10.80 10.97
C TYR A 38 3.50 -10.98 9.97
N ARG A 39 4.65 -11.42 10.51
CA ARG A 39 5.83 -11.77 9.70
C ARG A 39 6.44 -13.11 10.09
N LYS A 40 5.93 -13.73 11.13
CA LYS A 40 6.38 -15.04 11.56
C LYS A 40 6.30 -16.03 10.40
N ASP A 41 7.38 -16.74 10.17
CA ASP A 41 7.55 -17.68 9.05
C ASP A 41 7.47 -17.07 7.63
N LEU A 42 7.55 -15.75 7.50
CA LEU A 42 7.72 -15.09 6.21
C LEU A 42 9.21 -14.79 5.96
N PRO A 43 9.72 -15.03 4.76
CA PRO A 43 11.07 -14.59 4.40
C PRO A 43 11.09 -13.07 4.25
N SER A 44 12.25 -12.46 4.47
CA SER A 44 12.48 -11.10 3.97
C SER A 44 12.32 -11.06 2.45
N PHE A 45 12.14 -9.86 1.89
CA PHE A 45 12.10 -9.68 0.45
C PHE A 45 13.33 -10.29 -0.23
N GLY A 46 13.15 -11.00 -1.33
CA GLY A 46 14.22 -11.73 -2.01
C GLY A 46 15.32 -10.90 -2.66
N GLY A 47 15.07 -9.61 -2.90
CA GLY A 47 16.03 -8.66 -3.47
C GLY A 47 16.65 -7.75 -2.41
N SER A 48 17.49 -6.80 -2.87
CA SER A 48 18.08 -5.78 -1.99
C SER A 48 17.02 -4.88 -1.37
N ALA A 49 17.29 -4.41 -0.15
CA ALA A 49 16.49 -3.41 0.55
C ALA A 49 16.24 -2.19 -0.35
N ARG A 50 14.97 -1.80 -0.51
CA ARG A 50 14.59 -0.79 -1.51
C ARG A 50 13.32 -0.04 -1.16
N THR A 51 13.10 1.04 -1.87
CA THR A 51 11.91 1.87 -1.82
C THR A 51 11.47 2.24 -3.24
N ARG A 52 10.23 2.72 -3.42
CA ARG A 52 9.72 3.22 -4.72
C ARG A 52 9.68 2.17 -5.83
N SER A 53 9.47 0.92 -5.44
CA SER A 53 9.29 -0.22 -6.34
C SER A 53 7.87 -0.25 -6.91
N VAL A 54 7.71 -0.92 -8.04
CA VAL A 54 6.38 -1.35 -8.48
C VAL A 54 6.06 -2.72 -7.86
N SER A 55 4.76 -2.95 -7.64
CA SER A 55 4.24 -4.24 -7.18
C SER A 55 2.90 -4.56 -7.80
N PHE A 56 2.62 -5.83 -7.99
CA PHE A 56 1.35 -6.35 -8.50
C PHE A 56 1.22 -7.83 -8.18
N SER A 57 0.04 -8.41 -8.37
CA SER A 57 -0.16 -9.85 -8.32
C SER A 57 -0.79 -10.38 -9.62
N ILE A 58 -0.42 -11.61 -10.01
CA ILE A 58 -1.05 -12.35 -11.10
C ILE A 58 -1.35 -13.77 -10.57
N GLY A 59 -2.63 -14.10 -10.44
CA GLY A 59 -3.05 -15.32 -9.77
C GLY A 59 -2.53 -15.37 -8.33
N GLU A 60 -1.91 -16.47 -7.96
CA GLU A 60 -1.36 -16.71 -6.62
C GLU A 60 0.09 -16.21 -6.42
N ILE A 61 0.60 -15.45 -7.35
CA ILE A 61 1.98 -14.96 -7.33
C ILE A 61 1.99 -13.44 -7.20
N GLY A 62 2.69 -12.92 -6.19
CA GLY A 62 3.01 -11.51 -6.04
C GLY A 62 4.33 -11.16 -6.70
N TYR A 63 4.46 -9.94 -7.19
CA TYR A 63 5.67 -9.46 -7.86
C TYR A 63 6.09 -8.11 -7.29
N ILE A 64 7.41 -7.94 -7.08
CA ILE A 64 8.04 -6.67 -6.74
C ILE A 64 9.24 -6.48 -7.65
N GLY A 65 9.39 -5.29 -8.21
CA GLY A 65 10.54 -4.99 -9.06
C GLY A 65 10.84 -3.51 -9.20
N THR A 66 11.97 -3.21 -9.84
CA THR A 66 12.51 -1.85 -9.94
C THR A 66 12.75 -1.21 -8.56
N GLY A 67 12.84 0.09 -8.48
CA GLY A 67 12.96 0.81 -7.22
C GLY A 67 14.34 1.45 -7.00
N TYR A 68 14.47 2.07 -5.84
CA TYR A 68 15.68 2.74 -5.38
C TYR A 68 16.29 2.00 -4.19
N THR A 69 17.59 1.72 -4.26
CA THR A 69 18.39 1.08 -3.21
C THR A 69 19.48 2.04 -2.72
N ASN A 70 20.14 1.68 -1.62
CA ASN A 70 21.31 2.42 -1.13
C ASN A 70 22.63 1.86 -1.67
N GLU A 71 22.59 1.01 -2.67
CA GLU A 71 23.77 0.40 -3.29
C GLU A 71 24.45 1.33 -4.30
N THR A 72 25.60 0.89 -4.83
CA THR A 72 26.39 1.64 -5.83
C THR A 72 25.57 1.96 -7.10
N VAL A 73 24.66 1.06 -7.48
CA VAL A 73 23.70 1.29 -8.56
C VAL A 73 22.31 1.49 -7.90
N PRO A 74 21.95 2.74 -7.61
CA PRO A 74 20.83 3.00 -6.70
C PRO A 74 19.47 2.71 -7.34
N ARG A 75 19.36 2.64 -8.67
CA ARG A 75 18.11 2.30 -9.37
C ARG A 75 18.24 0.95 -10.04
N VAL A 76 17.40 0.04 -9.59
CA VAL A 76 17.47 -1.37 -9.97
C VAL A 76 16.39 -1.73 -11.00
N LYS A 77 16.60 -2.85 -11.70
CA LYS A 77 15.69 -3.38 -12.71
C LYS A 77 15.35 -4.84 -12.54
N ASP A 78 15.83 -5.45 -11.46
CA ASP A 78 15.47 -6.82 -11.10
C ASP A 78 13.98 -6.91 -10.76
N PHE A 79 13.42 -8.09 -10.98
CA PHE A 79 12.07 -8.46 -10.58
C PHE A 79 12.06 -9.78 -9.83
N TRP A 80 11.21 -9.84 -8.82
CA TRP A 80 11.06 -10.97 -7.92
C TRP A 80 9.61 -11.40 -7.85
N ALA A 81 9.39 -12.71 -7.89
CA ALA A 81 8.10 -13.35 -7.73
C ALA A 81 8.03 -14.01 -6.36
N TYR A 82 6.97 -13.76 -5.61
CA TYR A 82 6.65 -14.41 -4.35
C TYR A 82 5.52 -15.42 -4.56
N ASN A 83 5.80 -16.67 -4.27
CA ASN A 83 4.77 -17.70 -4.25
C ASN A 83 4.23 -17.84 -2.83
N ALA A 84 2.99 -17.43 -2.63
CA ALA A 84 2.36 -17.41 -1.30
C ALA A 84 2.14 -18.82 -0.71
N ALA A 85 1.97 -19.84 -1.56
CA ALA A 85 1.72 -21.20 -1.10
C ALA A 85 2.95 -21.86 -0.45
N ASN A 86 4.15 -21.58 -0.96
CA ASN A 86 5.40 -22.14 -0.42
C ASN A 86 6.28 -21.11 0.27
N LYS A 87 5.86 -19.84 0.29
CA LYS A 87 6.56 -18.71 0.94
C LYS A 87 7.98 -18.48 0.39
N ILE A 88 8.17 -18.62 -0.93
CA ILE A 88 9.48 -18.50 -1.57
C ILE A 88 9.51 -17.33 -2.55
N TRP A 89 10.57 -16.51 -2.44
CA TRP A 89 10.94 -15.53 -3.46
C TRP A 89 11.82 -16.18 -4.53
N SER A 90 11.55 -15.89 -5.78
CA SER A 90 12.36 -16.31 -6.93
C SER A 90 12.56 -15.14 -7.87
N GLN A 91 13.78 -14.96 -8.36
CA GLN A 91 14.05 -13.94 -9.35
C GLN A 91 13.45 -14.33 -10.69
N VAL A 92 12.79 -13.40 -11.35
CA VAL A 92 12.25 -13.55 -12.71
C VAL A 92 12.97 -12.64 -13.69
N ALA A 93 12.59 -12.70 -14.98
CA ALA A 93 13.23 -11.87 -16.01
C ALA A 93 13.28 -10.41 -15.59
N PRO A 94 14.47 -9.77 -15.62
CA PRO A 94 14.61 -8.38 -15.22
C PRO A 94 13.88 -7.45 -16.19
N PHE A 95 13.47 -6.30 -15.70
CA PHE A 95 12.86 -5.25 -16.51
C PHE A 95 13.82 -4.83 -17.64
N PRO A 96 13.38 -4.79 -18.90
CA PRO A 96 14.28 -4.56 -20.03
C PRO A 96 14.72 -3.10 -20.18
N GLY A 97 13.96 -2.16 -19.64
CA GLY A 97 14.35 -0.73 -19.61
C GLY A 97 15.51 -0.45 -18.66
N SER A 98 15.84 0.83 -18.51
CA SER A 98 16.82 1.27 -17.50
C SER A 98 16.33 0.97 -16.09
N GLY A 99 17.26 0.74 -15.12
CA GLY A 99 16.93 0.69 -13.70
C GLY A 99 16.25 2.00 -13.28
N ARG A 100 15.12 1.92 -12.56
CA ARG A 100 14.30 3.09 -12.27
C ARG A 100 13.52 2.98 -10.97
N ALA A 101 13.17 4.12 -10.42
CA ALA A 101 12.23 4.25 -9.30
C ALA A 101 10.94 4.94 -9.78
N ASP A 102 9.91 4.92 -8.94
CA ASP A 102 8.66 5.68 -9.15
C ASP A 102 7.95 5.39 -10.49
N ALA A 103 8.15 4.18 -11.01
CA ALA A 103 7.39 3.64 -12.14
C ALA A 103 5.96 3.30 -11.70
N THR A 104 5.06 3.11 -12.66
CA THR A 104 3.71 2.59 -12.40
C THR A 104 3.54 1.21 -13.02
N ALA A 105 2.61 0.43 -12.46
CA ALA A 105 2.29 -0.91 -12.94
C ALA A 105 0.80 -1.21 -12.85
N PHE A 106 0.28 -1.96 -13.82
CA PHE A 106 -1.07 -2.52 -13.78
C PHE A 106 -1.06 -3.94 -14.35
N VAL A 107 -2.10 -4.71 -14.01
CA VAL A 107 -2.32 -6.06 -14.56
C VAL A 107 -3.59 -6.06 -15.40
N LEU A 108 -3.50 -6.55 -16.62
CA LEU A 108 -4.62 -6.69 -17.55
C LEU A 108 -4.50 -8.03 -18.29
N ASP A 109 -5.57 -8.81 -18.33
CA ASP A 109 -5.62 -10.11 -19.02
C ASP A 109 -4.48 -11.07 -18.62
N GLY A 110 -4.17 -11.13 -17.31
CA GLY A 110 -3.13 -12.02 -16.77
C GLY A 110 -1.69 -11.63 -17.14
N LYS A 111 -1.47 -10.43 -17.64
CA LYS A 111 -0.15 -9.87 -17.94
C LYS A 111 0.05 -8.58 -17.17
N ALA A 112 1.29 -8.34 -16.72
CA ALA A 112 1.64 -7.08 -16.09
C ALA A 112 2.21 -6.09 -17.10
N TYR A 113 1.97 -4.83 -16.85
CA TYR A 113 2.46 -3.71 -17.64
C TYR A 113 3.19 -2.76 -16.71
N VAL A 114 4.43 -2.41 -17.04
CA VAL A 114 5.28 -1.53 -16.22
C VAL A 114 5.89 -0.46 -17.10
N GLY A 115 5.84 0.79 -16.64
CA GLY A 115 6.42 1.89 -17.39
C GLY A 115 6.49 3.18 -16.60
N THR A 116 6.92 4.25 -17.29
CA THR A 116 7.23 5.54 -16.69
C THR A 116 8.35 5.45 -15.64
N GLY A 117 8.43 6.40 -14.70
CA GLY A 117 9.45 6.39 -13.64
C GLY A 117 10.63 7.29 -13.92
N TYR A 118 11.69 7.13 -13.11
CA TYR A 118 12.86 7.98 -13.10
C TYR A 118 14.15 7.18 -12.94
N ASP A 119 15.14 7.38 -13.83
CA ASP A 119 16.42 6.65 -13.82
C ASP A 119 17.64 7.50 -13.47
N ASP A 120 17.47 8.83 -13.30
CA ASP A 120 18.53 9.81 -13.03
C ASP A 120 19.57 9.97 -14.17
N VAL A 121 19.34 9.34 -15.30
CA VAL A 121 20.22 9.53 -16.46
C VAL A 121 19.80 10.81 -17.17
N ARG A 122 20.53 11.87 -16.95
CA ARG A 122 20.22 13.22 -17.48
C ARG A 122 20.58 13.36 -18.95
N THR A 123 19.88 12.64 -19.79
CA THR A 123 19.90 12.76 -21.25
C THR A 123 18.74 13.63 -21.75
N VAL A 124 18.19 13.33 -22.90
CA VAL A 124 17.10 14.10 -23.54
C VAL A 124 15.87 14.28 -22.63
N ASP A 125 15.56 13.27 -21.81
CA ASP A 125 14.37 13.22 -20.95
C ASP A 125 14.65 13.61 -19.49
N ASN A 126 15.83 14.14 -19.17
CA ASN A 126 16.24 14.47 -17.80
C ASN A 126 16.00 13.33 -16.78
N GLY A 127 16.05 12.07 -17.22
CA GLY A 127 15.80 10.88 -16.39
C GLY A 127 14.35 10.45 -16.27
N TYR A 128 13.39 11.27 -16.70
CA TYR A 128 11.96 10.90 -16.68
C TYR A 128 11.61 9.99 -17.85
N LYS A 129 10.91 8.91 -17.60
CA LYS A 129 10.63 7.86 -18.58
C LYS A 129 9.18 7.87 -19.06
N LYS A 130 8.96 7.35 -20.28
CA LYS A 130 7.65 7.12 -20.88
C LYS A 130 7.51 5.74 -21.50
N ASP A 131 8.61 4.98 -21.60
CA ASP A 131 8.62 3.63 -22.13
C ASP A 131 7.75 2.71 -21.26
N PHE A 132 7.08 1.76 -21.90
CA PHE A 132 6.25 0.73 -21.27
C PHE A 132 6.59 -0.65 -21.80
N TYR A 133 6.46 -1.63 -20.91
CA TYR A 133 6.72 -3.03 -21.24
C TYR A 133 5.65 -3.92 -20.63
N GLN A 134 5.24 -4.94 -21.37
CA GLN A 134 4.35 -6.00 -20.94
C GLN A 134 5.19 -7.20 -20.47
N PHE A 135 4.88 -7.74 -19.30
CA PHE A 135 5.43 -8.97 -18.76
C PHE A 135 4.45 -10.13 -18.94
N ASP A 136 4.93 -11.21 -19.54
CA ASP A 136 4.21 -12.48 -19.65
C ASP A 136 4.79 -13.46 -18.62
N PRO A 137 4.06 -13.77 -17.52
CA PRO A 137 4.58 -14.62 -16.46
C PRO A 137 4.77 -16.09 -16.94
N ALA A 138 3.93 -16.58 -17.84
CA ALA A 138 4.04 -17.94 -18.35
C ALA A 138 5.31 -18.16 -19.19
N ALA A 139 5.69 -17.15 -19.97
CA ALA A 139 6.91 -17.16 -20.77
C ALA A 139 8.13 -16.63 -20.01
N ASN A 140 7.94 -16.01 -18.86
CA ASN A 140 8.96 -15.24 -18.12
C ASN A 140 9.70 -14.26 -19.02
N LYS A 141 8.96 -13.47 -19.80
CA LYS A 141 9.52 -12.55 -20.81
C LYS A 141 8.80 -11.22 -20.81
N TRP A 142 9.56 -10.21 -21.19
CA TRP A 142 9.09 -8.86 -21.43
C TRP A 142 8.99 -8.57 -22.93
N LYS A 143 8.02 -7.72 -23.29
CA LYS A 143 7.84 -7.16 -24.62
C LYS A 143 7.62 -5.65 -24.49
N ALA A 144 8.34 -4.87 -25.31
CA ALA A 144 8.04 -3.44 -25.40
C ALA A 144 6.66 -3.22 -26.02
N ILE A 145 5.95 -2.23 -25.52
CA ILE A 145 4.67 -1.74 -26.07
C ILE A 145 4.79 -0.25 -26.37
N ALA A 146 3.73 0.37 -26.87
CA ALA A 146 3.71 1.79 -27.17
C ALA A 146 4.12 2.64 -25.98
N ASP A 147 5.00 3.60 -26.21
CA ASP A 147 5.38 4.59 -25.22
C ASP A 147 4.16 5.36 -24.71
N PHE A 148 4.16 5.69 -23.43
CA PHE A 148 3.20 6.62 -22.86
C PHE A 148 3.38 8.02 -23.47
N PRO A 149 2.34 8.82 -23.64
CA PRO A 149 2.44 10.08 -24.37
C PRO A 149 3.47 11.07 -23.85
N THR A 150 3.71 11.12 -22.55
CA THR A 150 4.66 12.05 -21.93
C THR A 150 5.51 11.38 -20.85
N THR A 151 6.75 11.85 -20.69
CA THR A 151 7.65 11.39 -19.64
C THR A 151 7.12 11.78 -18.25
N ARG A 152 7.19 10.87 -17.27
CA ARG A 152 6.80 11.14 -15.88
C ARG A 152 7.28 10.09 -14.89
N GLN A 153 7.37 10.48 -13.63
CA GLN A 153 7.45 9.60 -12.45
C GLN A 153 6.22 9.80 -11.56
N TYR A 154 6.01 8.91 -10.59
CA TYR A 154 4.86 8.96 -9.69
C TYR A 154 3.51 9.00 -10.41
N ALA A 155 3.45 8.42 -11.60
CA ALA A 155 2.18 8.19 -12.27
C ALA A 155 1.34 7.18 -11.50
N THR A 156 0.03 7.30 -11.64
CA THR A 156 -0.95 6.41 -11.03
C THR A 156 -1.59 5.58 -12.11
N SER A 157 -1.82 4.29 -11.85
CA SER A 157 -2.49 3.37 -12.78
C SER A 157 -3.57 2.56 -12.09
N PHE A 158 -4.60 2.19 -12.84
CA PHE A 158 -5.67 1.32 -12.37
C PHE A 158 -6.29 0.55 -13.55
N VAL A 159 -7.05 -0.51 -13.23
CA VAL A 159 -7.86 -1.24 -14.19
C VAL A 159 -9.32 -1.13 -13.78
N ALA A 160 -10.19 -0.74 -14.69
CA ALA A 160 -11.63 -0.66 -14.48
C ALA A 160 -12.36 -1.22 -15.69
N ASN A 161 -13.36 -2.08 -15.48
CA ASN A 161 -14.12 -2.74 -16.55
C ASN A 161 -13.23 -3.34 -17.66
N ASN A 162 -12.19 -4.06 -17.26
CA ASN A 162 -11.21 -4.72 -18.13
C ASN A 162 -10.47 -3.76 -19.09
N LYS A 163 -10.28 -2.50 -18.67
CA LYS A 163 -9.49 -1.50 -19.36
C LYS A 163 -8.46 -0.89 -18.41
N ALA A 164 -7.27 -0.65 -18.91
CA ALA A 164 -6.17 -0.09 -18.12
C ALA A 164 -6.03 1.42 -18.35
N TYR A 165 -5.74 2.13 -17.28
CA TYR A 165 -5.63 3.58 -17.27
C TYR A 165 -4.35 4.01 -16.55
N VAL A 166 -3.66 5.01 -17.11
CA VAL A 166 -2.47 5.63 -16.52
C VAL A 166 -2.61 7.14 -16.58
N GLY A 167 -2.23 7.84 -15.53
CA GLY A 167 -2.30 9.31 -15.50
C GLY A 167 -1.56 9.92 -14.34
N LEU A 168 -1.75 11.21 -14.12
CA LEU A 168 -1.11 11.97 -13.04
C LEU A 168 0.43 11.92 -13.13
N GLY A 169 1.11 12.27 -12.03
CA GLY A 169 2.58 12.22 -11.97
C GLY A 169 3.25 13.57 -12.20
N TYR A 170 4.57 13.52 -12.33
CA TYR A 170 5.46 14.69 -12.39
C TYR A 170 6.65 14.43 -13.31
N ASN A 171 7.11 15.43 -14.06
CA ASN A 171 8.25 15.30 -14.99
C ASN A 171 9.41 16.28 -14.75
N GLY A 172 9.52 16.78 -13.52
CA GLY A 172 10.56 17.76 -13.18
C GLY A 172 10.11 19.23 -13.34
N SER A 173 9.13 19.47 -14.20
CA SER A 173 8.60 20.83 -14.45
C SER A 173 7.10 20.91 -14.20
N ASN A 174 6.35 19.86 -14.55
CA ASN A 174 4.90 19.87 -14.54
C ASN A 174 4.35 18.69 -13.72
N TYR A 175 3.33 18.99 -12.90
CA TYR A 175 2.40 18.00 -12.40
C TYR A 175 1.27 17.82 -13.42
N PHE A 176 0.78 16.59 -13.55
CA PHE A 176 -0.25 16.22 -14.52
C PHE A 176 -1.60 15.95 -13.85
N GLN A 177 -2.68 16.08 -14.62
CA GLN A 177 -4.05 15.70 -14.23
C GLN A 177 -4.76 14.91 -15.34
N ASP A 178 -4.03 14.55 -16.39
CA ASP A 178 -4.49 13.74 -17.52
C ASP A 178 -4.58 12.27 -17.13
N PHE A 179 -5.41 11.51 -17.83
CA PHE A 179 -5.44 10.05 -17.84
C PHE A 179 -5.58 9.54 -19.27
N TYR A 180 -4.96 8.40 -19.53
CA TYR A 180 -5.00 7.71 -20.81
C TYR A 180 -5.43 6.26 -20.59
N GLU A 181 -6.34 5.79 -21.47
CA GLU A 181 -6.71 4.39 -21.60
C GLU A 181 -5.73 3.68 -22.54
N TYR A 182 -5.21 2.52 -22.16
CA TYR A 182 -4.41 1.66 -23.01
C TYR A 182 -5.27 0.58 -23.64
N ASN A 183 -5.16 0.45 -24.97
CA ASN A 183 -5.79 -0.61 -25.74
C ASN A 183 -4.74 -1.63 -26.20
N PRO A 184 -4.69 -2.85 -25.59
CA PRO A 184 -3.67 -3.84 -25.94
C PRO A 184 -3.84 -4.44 -27.35
N ALA A 185 -5.04 -4.40 -27.92
CA ALA A 185 -5.29 -4.93 -29.26
C ALA A 185 -4.72 -4.02 -30.38
N THR A 186 -4.66 -2.72 -30.14
CA THR A 186 -4.15 -1.73 -31.09
C THR A 186 -2.79 -1.17 -30.69
N ASP A 187 -2.30 -1.50 -29.49
CA ASP A 187 -1.10 -0.95 -28.86
C ASP A 187 -1.09 0.58 -28.87
N LYS A 188 -2.17 1.20 -28.37
CA LYS A 188 -2.36 2.65 -28.34
C LYS A 188 -2.87 3.18 -27.04
N TRP A 189 -2.41 4.38 -26.70
CA TRP A 189 -2.91 5.20 -25.61
C TRP A 189 -3.90 6.23 -26.16
N THR A 190 -5.05 6.37 -25.49
CA THR A 190 -6.09 7.35 -25.83
C THR A 190 -6.41 8.18 -24.61
N GLU A 191 -6.32 9.50 -24.71
CA GLU A 191 -6.68 10.40 -23.62
C GLU A 191 -8.17 10.30 -23.29
N ILE A 192 -8.46 10.29 -22.00
CA ILE A 192 -9.83 10.25 -21.45
C ILE A 192 -10.12 11.52 -20.65
N ALA A 193 -11.29 11.57 -19.98
CA ALA A 193 -11.70 12.70 -19.17
C ALA A 193 -10.65 13.06 -18.10
N THR A 194 -10.31 14.34 -18.04
CA THR A 194 -9.36 14.91 -17.10
C THR A 194 -9.78 14.63 -15.65
N PHE A 195 -8.81 14.30 -14.81
CA PHE A 195 -9.04 14.09 -13.40
C PHE A 195 -9.47 15.39 -12.68
N ILE A 196 -10.65 15.37 -12.06
CA ILE A 196 -11.25 16.56 -11.43
C ILE A 196 -10.60 16.96 -10.10
N GLY A 197 -9.78 16.07 -9.50
CA GLY A 197 -9.05 16.34 -8.26
C GLY A 197 -7.82 17.24 -8.43
N GLY A 198 -7.52 17.66 -9.68
CA GLY A 198 -6.40 18.55 -9.99
C GLY A 198 -5.07 17.83 -10.18
N LYS A 199 -4.06 18.60 -10.58
CA LYS A 199 -2.69 18.14 -10.86
C LYS A 199 -2.03 17.57 -9.60
N ARG A 200 -1.47 16.35 -9.69
CA ARG A 200 -0.80 15.70 -8.55
C ARG A 200 0.15 14.57 -8.96
N ALA A 201 0.97 14.13 -8.01
CA ALA A 201 1.89 13.01 -8.13
C ALA A 201 1.87 12.16 -6.84
N GLY A 202 2.24 10.89 -6.91
CA GLY A 202 2.25 9.99 -5.76
C GLY A 202 0.85 9.76 -5.17
N ALA A 203 -0.18 9.77 -6.04
CA ALA A 203 -1.53 9.41 -5.68
C ALA A 203 -1.66 7.89 -5.53
N THR A 204 -2.56 7.48 -4.64
CA THR A 204 -2.92 6.08 -4.44
C THR A 204 -4.12 5.74 -5.32
N SER A 205 -4.12 4.54 -5.90
CA SER A 205 -5.25 4.01 -6.66
C SER A 205 -5.54 2.56 -6.31
N PHE A 206 -6.80 2.18 -6.48
CA PHE A 206 -7.27 0.80 -6.34
C PHE A 206 -8.56 0.60 -7.13
N SER A 207 -8.93 -0.65 -7.38
CA SER A 207 -10.14 -0.99 -8.12
C SER A 207 -10.97 -2.01 -7.37
N ILE A 208 -12.29 -1.76 -7.30
CA ILE A 208 -13.25 -2.64 -6.63
C ILE A 208 -14.48 -2.74 -7.52
N ALA A 209 -14.92 -3.96 -7.81
CA ALA A 209 -16.15 -4.25 -8.57
C ALA A 209 -16.23 -3.46 -9.90
N GLY A 210 -15.11 -3.36 -10.63
CA GLY A 210 -15.03 -2.69 -11.94
C GLY A 210 -14.96 -1.16 -11.87
N LYS A 211 -15.04 -0.54 -10.69
CA LYS A 211 -14.79 0.90 -10.49
C LYS A 211 -13.40 1.13 -9.97
N ALA A 212 -12.76 2.19 -10.44
CA ALA A 212 -11.49 2.64 -9.88
C ALA A 212 -11.68 3.77 -8.87
N TYR A 213 -10.74 3.85 -7.95
CA TYR A 213 -10.64 4.91 -6.95
C TYR A 213 -9.24 5.50 -7.01
N VAL A 214 -9.15 6.83 -7.04
CA VAL A 214 -7.89 7.58 -7.11
C VAL A 214 -7.97 8.74 -6.14
N GLY A 215 -6.94 8.90 -5.31
CA GLY A 215 -6.94 10.01 -4.37
C GLY A 215 -5.57 10.25 -3.75
N PHE A 216 -5.56 11.19 -2.81
CA PHE A 216 -4.38 11.56 -2.06
C PHE A 216 -3.26 12.07 -2.98
N GLY A 217 -2.00 11.93 -2.55
CA GLY A 217 -0.85 12.39 -3.32
C GLY A 217 -0.51 13.85 -3.04
N ARG A 218 0.51 14.32 -3.72
CA ARG A 218 1.03 15.69 -3.61
C ARG A 218 0.50 16.52 -4.77
N SER A 219 -0.21 17.59 -4.45
CA SER A 219 -0.70 18.56 -5.43
C SER A 219 0.43 19.40 -6.04
N ASN A 220 0.14 20.14 -7.10
CA ASN A 220 1.10 21.06 -7.72
C ASN A 220 1.50 22.25 -6.81
N SER A 221 0.79 22.49 -5.70
CA SER A 221 1.21 23.42 -4.65
C SER A 221 2.23 22.83 -3.68
N GLY A 222 2.59 21.53 -3.85
CA GLY A 222 3.52 20.82 -2.97
C GLY A 222 2.87 20.21 -1.72
N LEU A 223 1.57 20.41 -1.51
CA LEU A 223 0.84 19.93 -0.34
C LEU A 223 0.24 18.54 -0.59
N ALA A 224 0.31 17.70 0.44
CA ALA A 224 -0.41 16.43 0.45
C ALA A 224 -1.92 16.65 0.52
N THR A 225 -2.69 15.77 -0.11
CA THR A 225 -4.16 15.85 -0.16
C THR A 225 -4.82 14.70 0.59
N ASN A 226 -6.08 14.87 0.98
CA ASN A 226 -6.91 13.85 1.65
C ASN A 226 -8.23 13.58 0.91
N ASP A 227 -8.29 13.89 -0.36
CA ASP A 227 -9.46 13.67 -1.21
C ASP A 227 -9.41 12.32 -1.92
N LEU A 228 -10.56 11.75 -2.20
CA LEU A 228 -10.71 10.50 -2.95
C LEU A 228 -11.79 10.67 -4.02
N TYR A 229 -11.59 10.04 -5.16
CA TYR A 229 -12.50 10.09 -6.31
C TYR A 229 -12.71 8.69 -6.86
N SER A 230 -13.90 8.39 -7.33
CA SER A 230 -14.18 7.20 -8.13
C SER A 230 -14.22 7.54 -9.62
N PHE A 231 -13.81 6.59 -10.43
CA PHE A 231 -13.93 6.62 -11.89
C PHE A 231 -14.85 5.51 -12.35
N ASP A 232 -15.88 5.89 -13.11
CA ASP A 232 -16.76 4.95 -13.78
C ASP A 232 -16.40 4.90 -15.27
N ALA A 233 -15.79 3.81 -15.69
CA ALA A 233 -15.35 3.64 -17.08
C ALA A 233 -16.53 3.56 -18.08
N ALA A 234 -17.73 3.16 -17.65
CA ALA A 234 -18.93 3.11 -18.49
C ALA A 234 -19.50 4.51 -18.75
N GLN A 235 -19.37 5.40 -17.76
CA GLN A 235 -19.82 6.79 -17.87
C GLN A 235 -18.69 7.74 -18.28
N GLY A 236 -17.44 7.27 -18.26
CA GLY A 236 -16.23 8.04 -18.62
C GLY A 236 -15.97 9.22 -17.68
N GLY A 237 -16.46 9.18 -16.44
CA GLY A 237 -16.46 10.32 -15.55
C GLY A 237 -15.91 10.06 -14.14
N TRP A 238 -15.48 11.17 -13.51
CA TRP A 238 -14.99 11.19 -12.13
C TRP A 238 -16.04 11.72 -11.18
N THR A 239 -16.16 11.10 -10.00
CA THR A 239 -17.03 11.53 -8.91
C THR A 239 -16.22 11.63 -7.62
N ARG A 240 -16.34 12.74 -6.90
CA ARG A 240 -15.69 12.90 -5.59
C ARG A 240 -16.39 12.03 -4.55
N ILE A 241 -15.62 11.27 -3.78
CA ILE A 241 -16.07 10.53 -2.61
C ILE A 241 -16.01 11.48 -1.41
N GLN A 242 -17.11 11.58 -0.67
CA GLN A 242 -17.15 12.35 0.55
C GLN A 242 -16.81 11.45 1.75
N PHE A 243 -16.05 11.96 2.71
CA PHE A 243 -15.89 11.28 3.98
C PHE A 243 -17.24 11.29 4.74
N PRO A 244 -17.51 10.29 5.59
CA PRO A 244 -18.77 10.22 6.34
C PRO A 244 -19.03 11.46 7.22
N ASN A 245 -17.98 12.03 7.78
CA ASN A 245 -17.99 13.25 8.57
C ASN A 245 -16.59 13.90 8.64
N ASP A 246 -16.51 15.08 9.24
CA ASP A 246 -15.24 15.82 9.35
C ASP A 246 -14.25 15.15 10.33
N ASP A 247 -14.72 14.48 11.37
CA ASP A 247 -13.86 13.77 12.33
C ASP A 247 -13.08 12.64 11.67
N VAL A 248 -13.74 11.82 10.86
CA VAL A 248 -13.09 10.74 10.08
C VAL A 248 -12.12 11.34 9.08
N LYS A 249 -12.49 12.41 8.41
CA LYS A 249 -11.64 13.09 7.44
C LYS A 249 -10.38 13.68 8.09
N GLU A 250 -10.51 14.27 9.28
CA GLU A 250 -9.38 14.86 10.03
C GLU A 250 -8.43 13.77 10.51
N LYS A 251 -8.95 12.69 11.10
CA LYS A 251 -8.15 11.54 11.53
C LYS A 251 -7.42 10.88 10.37
N PHE A 252 -8.12 10.62 9.26
CA PHE A 252 -7.52 10.07 8.04
C PHE A 252 -6.37 10.97 7.56
N GLY A 253 -6.57 12.27 7.54
CA GLY A 253 -5.57 13.28 7.20
C GLY A 253 -5.03 13.17 5.77
N SER A 254 -4.14 14.10 5.41
CA SER A 254 -3.49 14.12 4.10
C SER A 254 -2.37 13.10 4.04
N ARG A 255 -2.16 12.50 2.85
CA ARG A 255 -1.09 11.51 2.64
C ARG A 255 -0.58 11.48 1.20
N THR A 256 0.67 11.03 1.02
CA THR A 256 1.28 10.79 -0.27
C THR A 256 1.96 9.41 -0.23
N ASN A 257 2.06 8.76 -1.39
CA ASN A 257 2.78 7.49 -1.52
C ASN A 257 2.28 6.40 -0.55
N ALA A 258 0.97 6.44 -0.22
CA ALA A 258 0.30 5.37 0.51
C ALA A 258 0.05 4.18 -0.43
N LEU A 259 0.07 2.99 0.14
CA LEU A 259 -0.33 1.78 -0.56
C LEU A 259 -1.82 1.50 -0.34
N ALA A 260 -2.50 0.93 -1.32
CA ALA A 260 -3.83 0.34 -1.14
C ALA A 260 -3.80 -1.13 -1.54
N LEU A 261 -4.33 -1.99 -0.67
CA LEU A 261 -4.58 -3.41 -0.93
C LEU A 261 -6.09 -3.63 -1.03
N VAL A 262 -6.52 -4.51 -1.93
CA VAL A 262 -7.95 -4.81 -2.10
C VAL A 262 -8.17 -6.28 -1.76
N MET A 263 -9.06 -6.54 -0.80
CA MET A 263 -9.47 -7.87 -0.35
C MET A 263 -10.98 -7.86 -0.08
N ALA A 264 -11.69 -8.88 -0.52
CA ALA A 264 -13.13 -9.05 -0.27
C ALA A 264 -13.95 -7.77 -0.56
N GLU A 265 -13.70 -7.12 -1.71
CA GLU A 265 -14.37 -5.88 -2.15
C GLU A 265 -14.20 -4.67 -1.21
N LYS A 266 -13.17 -4.67 -0.40
CA LYS A 266 -12.75 -3.56 0.46
C LYS A 266 -11.35 -3.11 0.10
N ALA A 267 -11.04 -1.84 0.28
CA ALA A 267 -9.69 -1.32 0.16
C ALA A 267 -9.09 -1.03 1.54
N TYR A 268 -7.86 -1.42 1.71
CA TYR A 268 -7.07 -1.13 2.91
C TYR A 268 -5.97 -0.15 2.52
N ILE A 269 -6.12 1.09 2.97
CA ILE A 269 -5.20 2.20 2.67
C ILE A 269 -4.18 2.25 3.80
N ILE A 270 -2.91 2.03 3.47
CA ILE A 270 -1.84 1.76 4.43
C ILE A 270 -0.81 2.89 4.36
N GLY A 271 -0.56 3.51 5.49
CA GLY A 271 0.53 4.45 5.68
C GLY A 271 0.53 5.63 4.71
N GLY A 272 1.66 5.84 4.07
CA GLY A 272 2.05 7.03 3.33
C GLY A 272 3.18 7.74 4.04
N ASP A 273 3.66 8.85 3.49
CA ASP A 273 4.80 9.58 4.07
C ASP A 273 4.52 9.98 5.54
N GLY A 274 5.32 9.41 6.46
CA GLY A 274 5.24 9.70 7.88
C GLY A 274 4.06 9.08 8.63
N LYS A 275 3.34 8.12 8.04
CA LYS A 275 2.17 7.47 8.63
C LYS A 275 2.36 5.96 8.80
N SER A 276 1.66 5.40 9.81
CA SER A 276 1.55 3.97 10.08
C SER A 276 0.09 3.49 10.12
N ASP A 277 -0.86 4.41 10.09
CA ASP A 277 -2.29 4.11 10.16
C ASP A 277 -2.76 3.26 8.96
N VAL A 278 -3.78 2.46 9.22
CA VAL A 278 -4.45 1.61 8.22
C VAL A 278 -5.94 1.93 8.24
N TRP A 279 -6.52 2.13 7.07
CA TRP A 279 -7.93 2.46 6.93
C TRP A 279 -8.62 1.50 5.99
N GLU A 280 -9.68 0.85 6.46
CA GLU A 280 -10.61 0.12 5.61
C GLU A 280 -11.56 1.11 4.94
N PHE A 281 -11.72 0.99 3.63
CA PHE A 281 -12.73 1.69 2.85
C PHE A 281 -13.69 0.70 2.21
N VAL A 282 -14.98 0.87 2.46
CA VAL A 282 -16.06 0.06 1.88
C VAL A 282 -16.90 0.92 0.94
N PRO A 283 -16.79 0.74 -0.39
CA PRO A 283 -17.49 1.59 -1.37
C PRO A 283 -19.00 1.56 -1.26
N GLY A 284 -19.57 0.38 -0.96
CA GLY A 284 -21.03 0.20 -0.92
C GLY A 284 -21.74 1.06 0.14
N THR A 285 -21.08 1.30 1.27
CA THR A 285 -21.58 2.13 2.38
C THR A 285 -20.86 3.47 2.49
N ASN A 286 -19.82 3.68 1.68
CA ASN A 286 -18.93 4.84 1.76
C ASN A 286 -18.36 5.03 3.18
N SER A 287 -18.05 3.93 3.87
CA SER A 287 -17.49 3.96 5.22
C SER A 287 -15.97 3.92 5.20
N PHE A 288 -15.37 4.61 6.16
CA PHE A 288 -13.94 4.57 6.46
C PHE A 288 -13.78 4.14 7.92
N THR A 289 -13.10 3.04 8.16
CA THR A 289 -12.86 2.50 9.50
C THR A 289 -11.36 2.41 9.74
N GLU A 290 -10.90 2.98 10.85
CA GLU A 290 -9.52 2.84 11.26
C GLU A 290 -9.26 1.43 11.78
N MET A 291 -8.21 0.79 11.26
CA MET A 291 -7.78 -0.56 11.60
C MET A 291 -6.56 -0.52 12.53
N ALA A 292 -6.10 -1.69 12.98
CA ALA A 292 -4.83 -1.79 13.68
C ALA A 292 -3.69 -1.23 12.81
N PRO A 293 -2.85 -0.33 13.34
CA PRO A 293 -1.80 0.30 12.54
C PRO A 293 -0.72 -0.72 12.16
N PHE A 294 0.03 -0.41 11.13
CA PHE A 294 1.27 -1.12 10.85
C PHE A 294 2.33 -0.77 11.92
N VAL A 295 3.20 -1.71 12.23
CA VAL A 295 4.23 -1.60 13.29
C VAL A 295 5.31 -0.53 13.05
N GLY A 296 5.03 0.49 12.29
CA GLY A 296 5.94 1.62 12.04
C GLY A 296 5.48 2.47 10.88
N GLN A 297 6.05 3.65 10.78
CA GLN A 297 5.79 4.52 9.64
C GLN A 297 6.36 3.92 8.36
N ARG A 298 5.60 3.98 7.28
CA ARG A 298 6.02 3.44 6.00
C ARG A 298 5.50 4.25 4.82
N GLY A 299 6.42 4.79 4.03
CA GLY A 299 6.14 5.39 2.74
C GLY A 299 6.82 4.64 1.59
N TYR A 300 6.32 4.79 0.39
CA TYR A 300 6.89 4.19 -0.83
C TYR A 300 7.05 2.66 -0.75
N ALA A 301 6.21 2.01 0.01
CA ALA A 301 6.18 0.56 0.15
C ALA A 301 5.66 -0.11 -1.12
N ALA A 302 6.04 -1.35 -1.31
CA ALA A 302 5.43 -2.27 -2.26
C ALA A 302 4.49 -3.23 -1.56
N GLY A 303 3.43 -3.65 -2.23
CA GLY A 303 2.51 -4.64 -1.71
C GLY A 303 1.55 -5.14 -2.77
N PHE A 304 0.99 -6.29 -2.50
CA PHE A 304 0.04 -6.98 -3.38
C PHE A 304 -0.88 -7.87 -2.55
N THR A 305 -1.95 -8.30 -3.17
CA THR A 305 -2.91 -9.22 -2.53
C THR A 305 -2.85 -10.59 -3.23
N VAL A 306 -2.81 -11.68 -2.44
CA VAL A 306 -3.00 -13.04 -2.92
C VAL A 306 -4.11 -13.69 -2.08
N GLY A 307 -5.17 -14.13 -2.74
CA GLY A 307 -6.38 -14.58 -2.04
C GLY A 307 -6.96 -13.46 -1.16
N ASN A 308 -7.12 -13.72 0.13
CA ASN A 308 -7.61 -12.75 1.13
C ASN A 308 -6.50 -12.23 2.05
N VAL A 309 -5.25 -12.38 1.67
CA VAL A 309 -4.09 -11.91 2.44
C VAL A 309 -3.41 -10.77 1.69
N GLY A 310 -3.23 -9.67 2.37
CA GLY A 310 -2.42 -8.55 1.90
C GLY A 310 -0.95 -8.79 2.24
N TYR A 311 -0.07 -8.58 1.30
CA TYR A 311 1.38 -8.62 1.51
C TYR A 311 1.96 -7.24 1.34
N PHE A 312 2.87 -6.87 2.23
CA PHE A 312 3.40 -5.53 2.35
C PHE A 312 4.87 -5.57 2.75
N GLY A 313 5.70 -4.78 2.12
CA GLY A 313 7.11 -4.73 2.46
C GLY A 313 7.86 -3.67 1.70
N THR A 314 9.17 -3.67 1.87
CA THR A 314 10.05 -2.65 1.30
C THR A 314 9.67 -1.22 1.72
N GLY A 315 10.00 -0.21 0.95
CA GLY A 315 9.70 1.17 1.32
C GLY A 315 10.73 1.75 2.28
N SER A 316 10.37 2.88 2.91
CA SER A 316 11.23 3.54 3.89
C SER A 316 10.42 4.03 5.09
N SER A 317 11.02 3.96 6.28
CA SER A 317 10.60 4.74 7.43
C SER A 317 11.29 6.11 7.41
N SER A 318 10.77 7.09 8.15
CA SER A 318 11.32 8.45 8.17
C SER A 318 12.84 8.43 8.50
N GLY A 319 13.68 8.93 7.59
CA GLY A 319 15.10 9.10 7.78
C GLY A 319 15.99 7.87 7.56
N THR A 320 15.44 6.74 7.12
CA THR A 320 16.19 5.54 6.77
C THR A 320 16.19 5.28 5.27
N GLY A 321 17.15 4.47 4.81
CA GLY A 321 17.17 3.95 3.45
C GLY A 321 16.05 2.96 3.17
N GLY A 322 16.12 2.27 2.06
CA GLY A 322 15.19 1.20 1.71
C GLY A 322 15.21 0.06 2.73
N LEU A 323 14.07 -0.63 2.88
CA LEU A 323 13.88 -1.78 3.74
C LEU A 323 13.67 -3.04 2.88
N ASP A 324 13.88 -4.21 3.47
CA ASP A 324 13.66 -5.53 2.87
C ASP A 324 12.74 -6.42 3.72
N ASP A 325 12.16 -5.87 4.77
CA ASP A 325 11.17 -6.57 5.57
C ASP A 325 9.92 -6.88 4.74
N PHE A 326 9.25 -7.98 5.09
CA PHE A 326 8.06 -8.44 4.40
C PHE A 326 7.04 -8.97 5.41
N TRP A 327 5.82 -8.49 5.27
CA TRP A 327 4.73 -8.68 6.21
C TRP A 327 3.48 -9.19 5.49
N ALA A 328 2.65 -9.89 6.22
CA ALA A 328 1.29 -10.20 5.80
C ALA A 328 0.28 -9.45 6.67
N PHE A 329 -0.86 -9.12 6.07
CA PHE A 329 -1.98 -8.44 6.72
C PHE A 329 -3.25 -9.25 6.53
N ASP A 330 -3.87 -9.65 7.63
CA ASP A 330 -5.21 -10.25 7.67
C ASP A 330 -6.20 -9.26 8.30
N PRO A 331 -7.12 -8.69 7.51
CA PRO A 331 -8.05 -7.69 8.02
C PRO A 331 -9.15 -8.26 8.91
N ASN A 332 -9.33 -9.60 8.96
CA ASN A 332 -10.43 -10.25 9.67
C ASN A 332 -10.05 -10.71 11.07
N ASN A 333 -8.77 -10.67 11.42
CA ASN A 333 -8.28 -11.00 12.75
C ASN A 333 -7.99 -9.73 13.56
N ALA A 334 -8.16 -9.80 14.88
CA ALA A 334 -7.71 -8.74 15.77
C ALA A 334 -6.18 -8.68 15.78
N ALA A 335 -5.64 -7.51 16.09
CA ALA A 335 -4.20 -7.32 16.25
C ALA A 335 -3.62 -8.31 17.27
N ASN A 336 -2.48 -8.90 16.94
CA ASN A 336 -1.77 -9.85 17.80
C ASN A 336 -0.26 -9.59 17.71
N ASP A 337 0.30 -9.01 18.76
CA ASP A 337 1.72 -8.66 18.82
C ASP A 337 2.65 -9.88 18.86
N ASP A 338 2.17 -11.05 19.26
CA ASP A 338 2.94 -12.29 19.27
C ASP A 338 3.30 -12.79 17.86
N ASP A 339 2.58 -12.33 16.83
CA ASP A 339 2.81 -12.67 15.44
C ASP A 339 3.86 -11.75 14.74
N ASN A 340 4.29 -10.72 15.44
CA ASN A 340 5.23 -9.71 14.94
C ASN A 340 6.71 -10.08 15.12
N GLN A 341 7.01 -11.21 15.77
CA GLN A 341 8.39 -11.64 16.12
C GLN A 341 8.98 -12.58 15.09
#